data_554a096b01056c2c05639bf251b6190e
#
_entry.id   554a096b01056c2c05639bf251b6190e
#
_cell.length_a   1.000
_cell.length_b   1.000
_cell.length_c   1.000
_cell.angle_alpha   90.00
_cell.angle_beta   90.00
_cell.angle_gamma   90.00
#
_symmetry.space_group_name_H-M   'P 1'
#
loop_
_entity.id
_entity.type
_entity.pdbx_description
1 polymer ?
#
loop_
_entity_poly.entity_id
_entity_poly.type
_entity_poly.pdbx_seq_one_letter_code
_entity_poly.pdbx_strand_id
1 'polypeptide(L)'
;IVPTRQFRSANALPRELGLYTQEGDIYLSAAPVAESGNLRKECREIPSFTVDKDYHIESLLSDNEGAYELSLNITDGKAEIMGFSLFNDKGEKVDIYFNLPEKRLVMDRTKSGIVDFGKNSSPHEIEAHDRRKTTSINYIDDFALATWAPIQKNHTYELDIFVDKCSVEIFLNGGKIAMTNLVFPTEPYNRMCFYG
;
A
#
# COMPACT_ATOMS: atom_id res chain seq x y z
N ILE A 1 0.37 -2.25 -20.96
CA ILE A 1 -0.31 -3.48 -20.45
C ILE A 1 0.31 -3.85 -19.14
N VAL A 2 -0.52 -4.05 -18.10
CA VAL A 2 -0.05 -4.50 -16.78
C VAL A 2 0.56 -5.91 -16.87
N PRO A 3 1.58 -6.24 -16.06
CA PRO A 3 2.35 -7.49 -16.20
C PRO A 3 1.66 -8.75 -15.66
N THR A 4 0.33 -8.73 -15.48
CA THR A 4 -0.43 -9.92 -15.11
C THR A 4 -0.72 -10.79 -16.34
N ARG A 5 -0.64 -12.12 -16.18
CA ARG A 5 -0.84 -13.08 -17.29
C ARG A 5 -2.24 -13.68 -17.32
N GLN A 6 -2.78 -14.03 -16.17
CA GLN A 6 -4.04 -14.77 -16.05
C GLN A 6 -5.29 -13.87 -16.04
N PHE A 7 -5.14 -12.60 -15.70
CA PHE A 7 -6.26 -11.65 -15.59
C PHE A 7 -5.83 -10.24 -16.01
N ARG A 8 -6.81 -9.43 -16.32
CA ARG A 8 -6.71 -7.97 -16.48
C ARG A 8 -7.75 -7.35 -15.56
N SER A 9 -7.40 -6.23 -14.94
CA SER A 9 -8.17 -5.57 -13.89
C SER A 9 -8.24 -6.40 -12.60
N ALA A 10 -8.14 -5.73 -11.49
CA ALA A 10 -8.37 -6.28 -10.15
C ALA A 10 -9.44 -5.45 -9.46
N ASN A 11 -10.27 -6.09 -8.66
CA ASN A 11 -11.16 -5.38 -7.75
C ASN A 11 -10.39 -5.09 -6.46
N ALA A 12 -10.61 -3.89 -5.90
CA ALA A 12 -10.20 -3.59 -4.55
C ALA A 12 -10.98 -4.44 -3.55
N LEU A 13 -10.46 -4.58 -2.35
CA LEU A 13 -11.17 -5.23 -1.25
C LEU A 13 -12.55 -4.57 -1.06
N PRO A 14 -13.63 -5.34 -0.87
CA PRO A 14 -14.94 -4.77 -0.58
C PRO A 14 -14.91 -3.87 0.66
N ARG A 15 -15.62 -2.75 0.60
CA ARG A 15 -15.60 -1.71 1.64
C ARG A 15 -16.98 -1.36 2.12
N GLU A 16 -17.10 -1.22 3.42
CA GLU A 16 -18.25 -0.57 4.04
C GLU A 16 -18.03 0.95 4.03
N LEU A 17 -19.00 1.67 3.49
CA LEU A 17 -18.96 3.13 3.41
C LEU A 17 -19.67 3.72 4.62
N GLY A 18 -19.06 4.69 5.25
CA GLY A 18 -19.59 5.43 6.38
C GLY A 18 -19.34 6.93 6.25
N LEU A 19 -19.87 7.68 7.18
CA LEU A 19 -19.61 9.11 7.30
C LEU A 19 -18.99 9.41 8.66
N TYR A 20 -18.07 10.35 8.70
CA TYR A 20 -17.52 10.87 9.95
C TYR A 20 -17.39 12.40 9.90
N THR A 21 -17.46 13.02 11.06
CA THR A 21 -17.28 14.48 11.18
C THR A 21 -15.89 14.79 11.70
N GLN A 22 -15.24 15.77 11.09
CA GLN A 22 -13.93 16.23 11.48
C GLN A 22 -13.81 17.73 11.23
N GLU A 23 -13.43 18.50 12.28
CA GLU A 23 -13.30 19.97 12.22
C GLU A 23 -14.56 20.70 11.71
N GLY A 24 -15.74 20.08 11.89
CA GLY A 24 -17.02 20.64 11.45
C GLY A 24 -17.48 20.20 10.06
N ASP A 25 -16.61 19.57 9.30
CA ASP A 25 -16.93 19.03 7.97
C ASP A 25 -17.28 17.53 8.03
N ILE A 26 -18.03 17.07 7.03
CA ILE A 26 -18.43 15.67 6.89
C ILE A 26 -17.61 15.01 5.78
N TYR A 27 -17.02 13.87 6.11
CA TYR A 27 -16.18 13.07 5.21
C TYR A 27 -16.72 11.67 5.05
N LEU A 28 -16.40 11.05 3.91
CA LEU A 28 -16.65 9.64 3.64
C LEU A 28 -15.54 8.79 4.26
N SER A 29 -15.92 7.72 4.96
CA SER A 29 -15.00 6.62 5.32
C SER A 29 -15.27 5.40 4.44
N ALA A 30 -14.24 4.58 4.26
CA ALA A 30 -14.29 3.35 3.49
C ALA A 30 -13.46 2.27 4.21
N ALA A 31 -14.06 1.58 5.16
CA ALA A 31 -13.44 0.52 5.93
C ALA A 31 -13.47 -0.83 5.18
N PRO A 32 -12.55 -1.77 5.43
CA PRO A 32 -12.71 -3.13 4.96
C PRO A 32 -14.00 -3.73 5.53
N VAL A 33 -14.74 -4.51 4.73
CA VAL A 33 -15.93 -5.20 5.24
C VAL A 33 -15.53 -6.22 6.30
N ALA A 34 -16.37 -6.42 7.32
CA ALA A 34 -16.10 -7.34 8.42
C ALA A 34 -15.86 -8.78 7.95
N GLU A 35 -16.48 -9.19 6.86
CA GLU A 35 -16.34 -10.50 6.23
C GLU A 35 -14.92 -10.80 5.75
N SER A 36 -14.08 -9.76 5.51
CA SER A 36 -12.67 -9.95 5.17
C SER A 36 -11.92 -10.75 6.24
N GLY A 37 -12.35 -10.65 7.50
CA GLY A 37 -11.82 -11.43 8.61
C GLY A 37 -11.97 -12.95 8.45
N ASN A 38 -12.94 -13.40 7.66
CA ASN A 38 -13.14 -14.84 7.36
C ASN A 38 -12.05 -15.43 6.46
N LEU A 39 -11.25 -14.59 5.83
CA LEU A 39 -10.11 -15.01 5.00
C LEU A 39 -8.87 -15.32 5.84
N ARG A 40 -8.83 -14.89 7.10
CA ARG A 40 -7.72 -15.13 8.01
C ARG A 40 -7.62 -16.62 8.36
N LYS A 41 -6.44 -17.18 8.15
CA LYS A 41 -6.14 -18.60 8.49
C LYS A 41 -5.27 -18.71 9.73
N GLU A 42 -4.32 -17.83 9.86
CA GLU A 42 -3.32 -17.81 10.92
C GLU A 42 -3.09 -16.36 11.36
N CYS A 43 -2.84 -16.15 12.63
CA CYS A 43 -2.48 -14.86 13.18
C CYS A 43 -1.19 -14.99 14.00
N ARG A 44 -0.25 -14.08 13.79
CA ARG A 44 0.97 -13.96 14.57
C ARG A 44 1.00 -12.57 15.21
N GLU A 45 1.06 -12.55 16.51
CA GLU A 45 1.28 -11.30 17.25
C GLU A 45 2.77 -11.02 17.43
N ILE A 46 3.13 -9.77 17.26
CA ILE A 46 4.48 -9.26 17.53
C ILE A 46 4.36 -8.28 18.71
N PRO A 47 5.09 -8.48 19.81
CA PRO A 47 5.08 -7.54 20.93
C PRO A 47 5.45 -6.12 20.52
N SER A 48 4.90 -5.13 21.23
CA SER A 48 5.26 -3.73 21.02
C SER A 48 6.75 -3.50 21.19
N PHE A 49 7.32 -2.65 20.36
CA PHE A 49 8.72 -2.26 20.37
C PHE A 49 8.88 -0.77 20.07
N THR A 50 10.01 -0.22 20.44
CA THR A 50 10.40 1.15 20.10
C THR A 50 11.42 1.12 18.96
N VAL A 51 11.23 2.01 17.99
CA VAL A 51 12.14 2.16 16.83
C VAL A 51 13.10 3.31 17.14
N ASP A 52 14.28 2.99 17.66
CA ASP A 52 15.44 3.92 17.85
C ASP A 52 16.48 3.73 16.77
N LYS A 53 16.40 2.61 16.05
CA LYS A 53 17.18 2.23 14.86
C LYS A 53 16.27 1.37 14.02
N ASP A 54 16.69 1.12 12.78
CA ASP A 54 15.95 0.21 11.90
C ASP A 54 15.67 -1.13 12.61
N TYR A 55 14.40 -1.49 12.67
CA TYR A 55 13.94 -2.73 13.28
C TYR A 55 13.44 -3.68 12.21
N HIS A 56 14.10 -4.82 12.08
CA HIS A 56 13.84 -5.80 11.03
C HIS A 56 12.97 -6.96 11.52
N ILE A 57 12.00 -7.32 10.71
CA ILE A 57 11.27 -8.59 10.81
C ILE A 57 11.64 -9.42 9.58
N GLU A 58 12.44 -10.45 9.81
CA GLU A 58 13.09 -11.23 8.74
C GLU A 58 12.14 -12.22 8.05
N SER A 59 10.98 -12.50 8.62
CA SER A 59 9.98 -13.36 8.01
C SER A 59 8.60 -12.98 8.48
N LEU A 60 7.78 -12.49 7.56
CA LEU A 60 6.37 -12.20 7.77
C LEU A 60 5.49 -13.39 7.41
N LEU A 61 5.95 -14.21 6.49
CA LEU A 61 5.14 -15.19 5.81
C LEU A 61 5.48 -16.62 6.30
N SER A 62 4.44 -17.38 6.61
CA SER A 62 4.43 -18.82 6.42
C SER A 62 3.92 -19.12 4.99
N ASP A 63 3.27 -20.20 4.72
CA ASP A 63 2.86 -20.65 3.38
C ASP A 63 1.66 -19.90 2.78
N ASN A 64 1.62 -18.57 2.84
CA ASN A 64 0.49 -17.77 2.39
C ASN A 64 0.59 -17.25 0.94
N GLU A 65 1.60 -17.69 0.20
CA GLU A 65 1.82 -17.31 -1.21
C GLU A 65 1.87 -15.79 -1.48
N GLY A 66 2.16 -14.98 -0.47
CA GLY A 66 2.26 -13.52 -0.59
C GLY A 66 0.97 -12.77 -0.34
N ALA A 67 -0.08 -13.43 0.17
CA ALA A 67 -1.31 -12.77 0.60
C ALA A 67 -1.40 -12.74 2.13
N TYR A 68 -1.44 -11.54 2.73
CA TYR A 68 -1.50 -11.37 4.18
C TYR A 68 -2.06 -10.01 4.57
N GLU A 69 -2.47 -9.93 5.83
CA GLU A 69 -2.93 -8.70 6.48
C GLU A 69 -1.95 -8.30 7.58
N LEU A 70 -1.73 -7.01 7.73
CA LEU A 70 -0.99 -6.41 8.83
C LEU A 70 -1.91 -5.43 9.55
N SER A 71 -2.04 -5.55 10.88
CA SER A 71 -2.67 -4.55 11.73
C SER A 71 -1.63 -3.94 12.63
N LEU A 72 -1.44 -2.63 12.55
CA LEU A 72 -0.39 -1.89 13.21
C LEU A 72 -0.96 -0.69 13.96
N ASN A 73 -0.46 -0.48 15.18
CA ASN A 73 -0.63 0.78 15.91
C ASN A 73 0.72 1.49 15.98
N ILE A 74 0.85 2.61 15.28
CA ILE A 74 2.08 3.41 15.26
C ILE A 74 1.85 4.65 16.11
N THR A 75 2.67 4.82 17.15
CA THR A 75 2.65 5.99 18.00
C THR A 75 3.77 6.94 17.58
N ASP A 76 3.45 8.23 17.43
CA ASP A 76 4.43 9.24 17.08
C ASP A 76 5.50 9.40 18.17
N GLY A 77 6.72 9.68 17.74
CA GLY A 77 7.85 9.97 18.60
C GLY A 77 8.46 11.33 18.27
N LYS A 78 9.76 11.36 18.14
CA LYS A 78 10.53 12.56 17.75
C LYS A 78 10.80 12.66 16.26
N ALA A 79 10.57 11.57 15.53
CA ALA A 79 10.85 11.49 14.11
C ALA A 79 9.85 12.32 13.29
N GLU A 80 10.33 13.01 12.28
CA GLU A 80 9.51 13.72 11.32
C GLU A 80 8.95 12.78 10.24
N ILE A 81 9.70 11.72 9.95
CA ILE A 81 9.30 10.64 9.03
C ILE A 81 9.38 9.33 9.80
N MET A 82 8.32 8.58 9.80
CA MET A 82 8.24 7.27 10.45
C MET A 82 7.42 6.30 9.60
N GLY A 83 7.84 5.07 9.53
CA GLY A 83 7.14 4.09 8.73
C GLY A 83 7.87 2.76 8.63
N PHE A 84 7.63 2.07 7.53
CA PHE A 84 8.22 0.77 7.27
C PHE A 84 8.30 0.46 5.78
N SER A 85 9.21 -0.43 5.44
CA SER A 85 9.33 -1.05 4.13
C SER A 85 8.83 -2.49 4.19
N LEU A 86 8.04 -2.89 3.21
CA LEU A 86 7.80 -4.29 2.86
C LEU A 86 8.75 -4.64 1.73
N PHE A 87 9.54 -5.70 1.85
CA PHE A 87 10.55 -6.03 0.86
C PHE A 87 10.83 -7.52 0.73
N ASN A 88 11.55 -7.91 -0.30
CA ASN A 88 11.95 -9.29 -0.60
C ASN A 88 13.45 -9.39 -0.88
N ASP A 89 13.93 -10.61 -1.12
CA ASP A 89 15.34 -10.92 -1.37
C ASP A 89 15.87 -10.37 -2.71
N LYS A 90 14.97 -9.97 -3.62
CA LYS A 90 15.34 -9.30 -4.88
C LYS A 90 15.62 -7.81 -4.71
N GLY A 91 15.40 -7.25 -3.52
CA GLY A 91 15.49 -5.82 -3.27
C GLY A 91 14.29 -5.03 -3.79
N GLU A 92 13.21 -5.71 -4.19
CA GLU A 92 11.94 -5.08 -4.50
C GLU A 92 11.26 -4.68 -3.20
N LYS A 93 10.70 -3.47 -3.16
CA LYS A 93 10.09 -2.95 -1.94
C LYS A 93 8.98 -1.95 -2.18
N VAL A 94 8.13 -1.84 -1.18
CA VAL A 94 7.16 -0.78 -1.01
C VAL A 94 7.44 -0.09 0.32
N ASP A 95 7.62 1.23 0.30
CA ASP A 95 7.76 2.03 1.50
C ASP A 95 6.43 2.69 1.87
N ILE A 96 5.99 2.49 3.11
CA ILE A 96 4.76 3.07 3.66
C ILE A 96 5.16 3.91 4.86
N TYR A 97 4.92 5.23 4.79
CA TYR A 97 5.39 6.12 5.83
C TYR A 97 4.53 7.36 6.02
N PHE A 98 4.59 7.90 7.22
CA PHE A 98 4.07 9.19 7.58
C PHE A 98 5.15 10.25 7.40
N ASN A 99 4.87 11.27 6.59
CA ASN A 99 5.62 12.51 6.54
C ASN A 99 4.83 13.54 7.37
N LEU A 100 5.22 13.70 8.62
CA LEU A 100 4.48 14.54 9.58
C LEU A 100 4.56 16.04 9.26
N PRO A 101 5.70 16.60 8.83
CA PRO A 101 5.79 17.97 8.37
C PRO A 101 4.84 18.29 7.21
N GLU A 102 4.75 17.39 6.24
CA GLU A 102 3.87 17.56 5.08
C GLU A 102 2.44 17.07 5.32
N LYS A 103 2.17 16.48 6.48
CA LYS A 103 0.88 15.88 6.84
C LYS A 103 0.40 14.87 5.79
N ARG A 104 1.24 13.90 5.45
CA ARG A 104 0.95 12.89 4.43
C ARG A 104 1.21 11.47 4.94
N LEU A 105 0.30 10.57 4.60
CA LEU A 105 0.57 9.14 4.53
C LEU A 105 1.00 8.85 3.10
N VAL A 106 2.18 8.29 2.93
CA VAL A 106 2.79 8.04 1.62
C VAL A 106 2.95 6.54 1.41
N MET A 107 2.66 6.07 0.21
CA MET A 107 3.03 4.76 -0.28
C MET A 107 3.92 4.94 -1.51
N ASP A 108 5.19 4.65 -1.36
CA ASP A 108 6.18 4.68 -2.44
C ASP A 108 6.34 3.28 -3.03
N ARG A 109 5.93 3.13 -4.28
CA ARG A 109 6.05 1.89 -5.06
C ARG A 109 7.06 1.97 -6.19
N THR A 110 7.95 2.96 -6.17
CA THR A 110 8.93 3.17 -7.24
C THR A 110 9.88 1.99 -7.44
N LYS A 111 10.03 1.13 -6.41
CA LYS A 111 10.86 -0.07 -6.41
C LYS A 111 10.05 -1.35 -6.13
N SER A 112 8.76 -1.35 -6.43
CA SER A 112 7.84 -2.44 -6.02
C SER A 112 7.94 -3.72 -6.86
N GLY A 113 8.89 -3.83 -7.76
CA GLY A 113 9.08 -4.97 -8.66
C GLY A 113 9.06 -4.54 -10.12
N ILE A 114 8.22 -5.16 -10.94
CA ILE A 114 8.08 -4.78 -12.35
C ILE A 114 7.34 -3.46 -12.44
N VAL A 115 8.05 -2.37 -12.75
CA VAL A 115 7.51 -1.01 -12.80
C VAL A 115 7.59 -0.36 -14.19
N ASP A 116 8.32 -0.97 -15.13
CA ASP A 116 8.60 -0.44 -16.47
C ASP A 116 7.89 -1.21 -17.61
N PHE A 117 6.82 -1.90 -17.25
CA PHE A 117 6.13 -2.86 -18.13
C PHE A 117 5.51 -2.25 -19.40
N GLY A 118 5.43 -0.95 -19.48
CA GLY A 118 4.88 -0.31 -20.64
C GLY A 118 5.86 0.03 -21.73
N LYS A 119 7.16 0.05 -21.45
CA LYS A 119 8.22 0.35 -22.42
C LYS A 119 8.26 -0.62 -23.61
N ASN A 120 7.68 -1.82 -23.44
CA ASN A 120 7.62 -2.87 -24.44
C ASN A 120 6.21 -3.07 -25.03
N SER A 121 5.32 -2.10 -24.89
CA SER A 121 3.98 -2.17 -25.50
C SER A 121 4.08 -2.19 -27.02
N SER A 122 3.24 -3.01 -27.65
CA SER A 122 3.21 -3.07 -29.10
C SER A 122 2.72 -1.76 -29.72
N PRO A 123 3.12 -1.41 -30.96
CA PRO A 123 2.61 -0.22 -31.64
C PRO A 123 1.09 -0.14 -31.69
N HIS A 124 0.41 -1.27 -31.82
CA HIS A 124 -1.05 -1.35 -31.83
C HIS A 124 -1.66 -0.97 -30.47
N GLU A 125 -1.04 -1.36 -29.37
CA GLU A 125 -1.49 -1.02 -28.01
C GLU A 125 -1.30 0.47 -27.75
N ILE A 126 -0.18 1.05 -28.18
CA ILE A 126 0.10 2.48 -28.09
C ILE A 126 -0.94 3.26 -28.91
N GLU A 127 -1.20 2.85 -30.15
CA GLU A 127 -2.18 3.50 -31.02
C GLU A 127 -3.61 3.40 -30.45
N ALA A 128 -4.01 2.28 -29.89
CA ALA A 128 -5.32 2.11 -29.28
C ALA A 128 -5.49 3.01 -28.02
N HIS A 129 -4.40 3.29 -27.34
CA HIS A 129 -4.38 4.20 -26.21
C HIS A 129 -4.49 5.66 -26.65
N ASP A 130 -3.71 6.08 -27.64
CA ASP A 130 -3.73 7.44 -28.22
C ASP A 130 -5.11 7.81 -28.78
N ARG A 131 -5.80 6.86 -29.40
CA ARG A 131 -7.15 7.09 -29.95
C ARG A 131 -8.18 7.45 -28.88
N ARG A 132 -7.99 7.09 -27.63
CA ARG A 132 -8.89 7.44 -26.53
C ARG A 132 -8.70 8.88 -26.06
N LYS A 133 -7.72 9.61 -26.57
CA LYS A 133 -7.38 10.99 -26.20
C LYS A 133 -7.42 11.25 -24.68
N THR A 134 -7.14 10.24 -23.91
CA THR A 134 -6.97 10.44 -22.49
C THR A 134 -5.63 11.12 -22.31
N THR A 135 -5.68 12.40 -22.02
CA THR A 135 -4.61 13.28 -21.56
C THR A 135 -3.18 12.72 -21.71
N SER A 136 -2.27 13.55 -22.07
CA SER A 136 -0.82 13.39 -22.26
C SER A 136 -0.04 12.66 -21.13
N ILE A 137 -0.71 11.86 -20.31
CA ILE A 137 -0.10 11.02 -19.30
C ILE A 137 0.35 9.75 -20.00
N ASN A 138 1.65 9.59 -20.06
CA ASN A 138 2.25 8.34 -20.50
C ASN A 138 2.06 7.32 -19.38
N TYR A 139 0.92 6.62 -19.37
CA TYR A 139 0.55 5.64 -18.33
C TYR A 139 1.63 4.61 -18.02
N ILE A 140 2.57 4.53 -18.89
CA ILE A 140 3.63 3.57 -18.93
C ILE A 140 4.85 4.04 -18.15
N ASP A 141 5.13 5.32 -18.23
CA ASP A 141 6.29 5.91 -17.55
C ASP A 141 5.95 6.33 -16.12
N ASP A 142 4.64 6.48 -15.81
CA ASP A 142 4.17 7.02 -14.53
C ASP A 142 3.75 5.96 -13.51
N PHE A 143 4.00 4.67 -13.75
CA PHE A 143 3.67 3.65 -12.76
C PHE A 143 4.60 3.68 -11.54
N ALA A 144 5.90 3.93 -11.76
CA ALA A 144 6.93 3.99 -10.73
C ALA A 144 6.87 5.32 -9.96
N LEU A 145 5.82 5.55 -9.20
CA LEU A 145 5.62 6.78 -8.43
C LEU A 145 5.09 6.50 -7.03
N ALA A 146 5.28 7.47 -6.14
CA ALA A 146 4.66 7.48 -4.84
C ALA A 146 3.24 8.06 -4.93
N THR A 147 2.31 7.45 -4.20
CA THR A 147 0.97 7.98 -3.95
C THR A 147 0.89 8.47 -2.51
N TRP A 148 0.00 9.42 -2.24
CA TRP A 148 -0.17 9.92 -0.88
C TRP A 148 -1.60 10.36 -0.60
N ALA A 149 -1.94 10.36 0.69
CA ALA A 149 -3.19 10.92 1.19
C ALA A 149 -2.90 11.94 2.31
N PRO A 150 -3.68 13.02 2.42
CA PRO A 150 -3.53 13.98 3.49
C PRO A 150 -3.95 13.35 4.81
N ILE A 151 -3.17 13.61 5.87
CA ILE A 151 -3.48 13.16 7.22
C ILE A 151 -3.60 14.34 8.17
N GLN A 152 -4.32 14.13 9.26
CA GLN A 152 -4.18 14.98 10.43
C GLN A 152 -3.12 14.41 11.36
N LYS A 153 -2.35 15.31 12.00
CA LYS A 153 -1.41 14.90 13.01
C LYS A 153 -2.18 14.32 14.20
N ASN A 154 -1.82 13.10 14.56
CA ASN A 154 -2.38 12.38 15.68
C ASN A 154 -1.23 11.76 16.49
N HIS A 155 -1.47 11.39 17.74
CA HIS A 155 -0.50 10.69 18.57
C HIS A 155 -0.38 9.22 18.19
N THR A 156 -1.47 8.61 17.74
CA THR A 156 -1.51 7.19 17.32
C THR A 156 -2.22 7.07 15.98
N TYR A 157 -1.68 6.23 15.13
CA TYR A 157 -2.20 5.88 13.81
C TYR A 157 -2.47 4.38 13.76
N GLU A 158 -3.72 4.02 13.53
CA GLU A 158 -4.15 2.64 13.34
C GLU A 158 -4.12 2.32 11.85
N LEU A 159 -3.35 1.33 11.44
CA LEU A 159 -3.21 0.91 10.07
C LEU A 159 -3.64 -0.55 9.91
N ASP A 160 -4.59 -0.80 9.02
CA ASP A 160 -4.86 -2.11 8.47
C ASP A 160 -4.38 -2.14 7.02
N ILE A 161 -3.54 -3.10 6.70
CA ILE A 161 -2.89 -3.22 5.40
C ILE A 161 -3.12 -4.61 4.85
N PHE A 162 -3.68 -4.68 3.67
CA PHE A 162 -3.90 -5.92 2.94
C PHE A 162 -2.91 -5.98 1.79
N VAL A 163 -2.07 -6.99 1.81
CA VAL A 163 -1.10 -7.29 0.76
C VAL A 163 -1.59 -8.51 0.01
N ASP A 164 -1.66 -8.39 -1.29
CA ASP A 164 -1.94 -9.48 -2.21
C ASP A 164 -0.87 -9.53 -3.31
N LYS A 165 -0.89 -10.55 -4.15
CA LYS A 165 0.11 -10.81 -5.21
C LYS A 165 0.38 -9.60 -6.12
N CYS A 166 -0.61 -8.72 -6.31
CA CYS A 166 -0.48 -7.57 -7.20
C CYS A 166 -1.08 -6.27 -6.63
N SER A 167 -1.39 -6.21 -5.35
CA SER A 167 -1.93 -5.01 -4.73
C SER A 167 -1.51 -4.85 -3.27
N VAL A 168 -1.48 -3.60 -2.83
CA VAL A 168 -1.39 -3.21 -1.43
C VAL A 168 -2.49 -2.21 -1.17
N GLU A 169 -3.34 -2.52 -0.19
CA GLU A 169 -4.41 -1.64 0.27
C GLU A 169 -4.15 -1.22 1.71
N ILE A 170 -4.28 0.07 1.97
CA ILE A 170 -4.01 0.67 3.27
C ILE A 170 -5.29 1.34 3.77
N PHE A 171 -5.69 1.02 4.99
CA PHE A 171 -6.79 1.65 5.69
C PHE A 171 -6.26 2.30 6.96
N LEU A 172 -6.40 3.60 7.08
CA LEU A 172 -5.95 4.37 8.23
C LEU A 172 -7.16 4.74 9.09
N ASN A 173 -7.03 4.51 10.42
CA ASN A 173 -8.00 4.90 11.43
C ASN A 173 -9.43 4.46 11.07
N GLY A 174 -9.62 3.15 10.85
CA GLY A 174 -10.92 2.57 10.51
C GLY A 174 -11.45 3.03 9.15
N GLY A 175 -10.58 3.25 8.16
CA GLY A 175 -10.97 3.63 6.80
C GLY A 175 -11.30 5.10 6.61
N LYS A 176 -10.92 6.00 7.55
CA LYS A 176 -10.97 7.44 7.31
C LYS A 176 -10.10 7.85 6.12
N ILE A 177 -9.03 7.09 5.87
CA ILE A 177 -8.26 7.13 4.64
C ILE A 177 -8.14 5.70 4.13
N ALA A 178 -8.40 5.52 2.84
CA ALA A 178 -8.22 4.25 2.15
C ALA A 178 -7.41 4.48 0.87
N MET A 179 -6.29 3.77 0.74
CA MET A 179 -5.41 3.83 -0.43
C MET A 179 -5.30 2.44 -1.05
N THR A 180 -5.42 2.34 -2.38
CA THR A 180 -5.22 1.10 -3.12
C THR A 180 -4.19 1.32 -4.20
N ASN A 181 -3.14 0.51 -4.19
CA ASN A 181 -2.07 0.57 -5.18
C ASN A 181 -1.80 -0.80 -5.77
N LEU A 182 -1.66 -0.86 -7.09
CA LEU A 182 -1.13 -2.03 -7.76
C LEU A 182 0.39 -2.08 -7.55
N VAL A 183 0.90 -3.28 -7.35
CA VAL A 183 2.32 -3.63 -7.27
C VAL A 183 2.56 -4.90 -8.04
N PHE A 184 3.76 -5.12 -8.55
CA PHE A 184 4.07 -6.33 -9.33
C PHE A 184 5.42 -6.90 -8.92
N PRO A 185 5.54 -7.36 -7.66
CA PRO A 185 6.77 -8.00 -7.21
C PRO A 185 6.99 -9.32 -7.95
N THR A 186 8.25 -9.67 -8.19
CA THR A 186 8.61 -10.96 -8.81
C THR A 186 8.64 -12.09 -7.78
N GLU A 187 8.78 -11.75 -6.51
CA GLU A 187 8.66 -12.63 -5.34
C GLU A 187 7.85 -11.93 -4.25
N PRO A 188 7.14 -12.64 -3.38
CA PRO A 188 6.39 -12.03 -2.28
C PRO A 188 7.26 -11.14 -1.39
N TYR A 189 6.71 -10.03 -0.89
CA TYR A 189 7.35 -9.25 0.16
C TYR A 189 7.25 -10.03 1.46
N ASN A 190 8.33 -10.64 1.89
CA ASN A 190 8.37 -11.55 3.03
C ASN A 190 9.11 -10.97 4.24
N ARG A 191 9.61 -9.76 4.15
CA ARG A 191 10.33 -9.04 5.19
C ARG A 191 9.78 -7.65 5.41
N MET A 192 10.05 -7.13 6.58
CA MET A 192 9.65 -5.79 6.95
C MET A 192 10.79 -5.09 7.72
N CYS A 193 10.94 -3.79 7.47
CA CYS A 193 11.88 -2.95 8.19
C CYS A 193 11.17 -1.68 8.64
N PHE A 194 11.11 -1.45 9.94
CA PHE A 194 10.60 -0.20 10.52
C PHE A 194 11.74 0.80 10.68
N TYR A 195 11.41 2.07 10.47
CA TYR A 195 12.30 3.22 10.65
C TYR A 195 11.57 4.44 11.15
N GLY A 196 12.30 5.37 11.82
CA GLY A 196 11.78 6.60 12.37
C GLY A 196 12.82 7.49 13.01
#